data_9838910d55f3b741afd1730061b7e072
#
_entry.id   9838910d55f3b741afd1730061b7e072
#
_cell.length_a   1.000
_cell.length_b   1.000
_cell.length_c   1.000
_cell.angle_alpha   90.00
_cell.angle_beta   90.00
_cell.angle_gamma   90.00
#
_symmetry.space_group_name_H-M   'P 1'
#
loop_
_entity.id
_entity.type
_entity.pdbx_description
1 polymer ?
#
loop_
_entity_poly.entity_id
_entity_poly.type
_entity_poly.pdbx_seq_one_letter_code
_entity_poly.pdbx_strand_id
1 'polypeptide(L)'
;MQRSLVGSEMCIRDRDKETIVAGLLHDVVEDTVMTDEQIAQEFGDEVALLVDGVTKLGQLSYDADKVEVQAENLRKMFLAMAKDIRVILIKLADRLHNMRTLKYMTPEKQKEKARETMDIYAPIAQRLGISKIKIELDDLSLKYLEPDAYYDLVHQIAQRKSVRDEYVQKLVEEVRQHIKDAGIPAQVDGRAKHFFSIYKKMVNQHKTLDQIYDLFAIRIIVDSVKDCYAALGVIHEMYKPIPGRFKDYIAMPKPNMYQSLHTTLIGPTGQPFEIQIRTFEMHRTAEYGIAAHWKYKEASNNGGVSQPMTVTEEEKLSWLRQILEWQRDMSDNKEFMSLLKSDLDLFSDTVFCFTPTGDVKNLPTGSTPIDFAYSIHSAVGNKMIGAKVNGKLVPIDYIIQNGDRVEVITSQNSKGPSRDWLNIVKSTQAKNKINQWFRSELKEENITHGKE
;
A
#
# COMPACT_ATOMS: atom_id res chain seq x y z
N MET A 1 12.43 22.12 17.99
CA MET A 1 13.51 21.25 17.52
C MET A 1 13.38 19.76 17.92
N GLN A 2 13.09 19.41 19.16
CA GLN A 2 13.00 17.96 19.55
C GLN A 2 11.82 17.15 18.97
N ARG A 3 10.80 17.74 18.39
CA ARG A 3 9.59 17.06 17.87
C ARG A 3 9.60 16.73 16.38
N SER A 4 10.50 17.32 15.59
CA SER A 4 10.68 16.96 14.17
C SER A 4 11.44 15.63 14.01
N LEU A 5 12.04 15.12 15.08
CA LEU A 5 12.81 13.89 15.10
C LEU A 5 11.98 12.59 15.03
N VAL A 6 10.65 12.64 15.16
CA VAL A 6 9.83 11.41 15.17
C VAL A 6 9.70 10.77 13.76
N GLY A 7 9.73 11.59 12.71
CA GLY A 7 9.89 11.07 11.33
C GLY A 7 11.29 10.51 11.10
N SER A 8 12.31 11.09 11.73
CA SER A 8 13.69 10.63 11.67
C SER A 8 13.95 9.35 12.49
N GLU A 9 13.06 8.91 13.41
CA GLU A 9 13.25 7.62 14.09
C GLU A 9 13.32 6.44 13.11
N MET A 10 12.64 6.52 11.97
CA MET A 10 12.74 5.53 10.89
C MET A 10 14.13 5.57 10.22
N CYS A 11 14.67 6.77 10.00
CA CYS A 11 16.00 6.98 9.40
C CYS A 11 17.12 6.81 10.43
N ILE A 12 16.95 7.30 11.66
CA ILE A 12 17.95 7.21 12.76
C ILE A 12 18.28 5.75 13.10
N ARG A 13 17.29 4.86 13.10
CA ARG A 13 17.54 3.43 13.33
C ARG A 13 18.37 2.76 12.24
N ASP A 14 18.33 3.30 11.03
CA ASP A 14 19.00 2.70 9.86
C ASP A 14 20.33 3.37 9.49
N ARG A 15 20.80 4.37 10.27
CA ARG A 15 22.12 5.01 10.17
C ARG A 15 22.45 5.74 8.85
N ASP A 16 21.47 5.98 7.98
CA ASP A 16 21.66 6.81 6.78
C ASP A 16 21.76 8.28 7.20
N LYS A 17 22.99 8.78 7.30
CA LYS A 17 23.30 10.15 7.74
C LYS A 17 22.73 11.18 6.76
N GLU A 18 22.83 10.91 5.49
CA GLU A 18 22.44 11.79 4.40
C GLU A 18 20.93 12.05 4.43
N THR A 19 20.12 11.02 4.65
CA THR A 19 18.67 11.15 4.81
C THR A 19 18.29 11.95 6.07
N ILE A 20 19.00 11.77 7.18
CA ILE A 20 18.76 12.53 8.41
C ILE A 20 19.09 14.01 8.19
N VAL A 21 20.26 14.30 7.60
CA VAL A 21 20.70 15.67 7.30
C VAL A 21 19.74 16.34 6.33
N ALA A 22 19.36 15.65 5.23
CA ALA A 22 18.38 16.16 4.28
C ALA A 22 17.00 16.41 4.92
N GLY A 23 16.57 15.53 5.84
CA GLY A 23 15.34 15.74 6.61
C GLY A 23 15.38 16.95 7.56
N LEU A 24 16.56 17.32 8.07
CA LEU A 24 16.73 18.55 8.86
C LEU A 24 16.79 19.81 7.99
N LEU A 25 17.28 19.69 6.75
CA LEU A 25 17.49 20.79 5.82
C LEU A 25 16.37 20.95 4.78
N HIS A 26 15.32 20.13 4.83
CA HIS A 26 14.32 19.98 3.75
C HIS A 26 13.62 21.28 3.35
N ASP A 27 13.43 22.24 4.28
CA ASP A 27 12.77 23.53 4.02
C ASP A 27 13.78 24.68 3.85
N VAL A 28 15.10 24.43 4.00
CA VAL A 28 16.12 25.49 4.02
C VAL A 28 16.18 26.25 2.69
N VAL A 29 16.02 25.56 1.56
CA VAL A 29 16.02 26.19 0.23
C VAL A 29 14.72 26.98 -0.03
N GLU A 30 13.57 26.53 0.54
CA GLU A 30 12.29 27.22 0.40
C GLU A 30 12.19 28.47 1.29
N ASP A 31 12.69 28.39 2.52
CA ASP A 31 12.47 29.38 3.56
C ASP A 31 13.66 30.35 3.77
N THR A 32 14.81 30.11 3.11
CA THR A 32 16.02 30.92 3.30
C THR A 32 16.67 31.32 1.96
N VAL A 33 17.77 32.05 2.02
CA VAL A 33 18.58 32.43 0.87
C VAL A 33 19.60 31.37 0.46
N MET A 34 19.64 30.24 1.14
CA MET A 34 20.57 29.14 0.85
C MET A 34 20.21 28.44 -0.44
N THR A 35 21.21 28.17 -1.29
CA THR A 35 20.98 27.48 -2.57
C THR A 35 21.37 26.00 -2.52
N ASP A 36 20.89 25.21 -3.49
CA ASP A 36 21.27 23.82 -3.63
C ASP A 36 22.78 23.61 -3.77
N GLU A 37 23.47 24.53 -4.46
CA GLU A 37 24.94 24.50 -4.63
C GLU A 37 25.64 24.70 -3.29
N GLN A 38 25.13 25.56 -2.43
CA GLN A 38 25.68 25.77 -1.09
C GLN A 38 25.48 24.56 -0.20
N ILE A 39 24.30 23.91 -0.29
CA ILE A 39 24.06 22.64 0.42
C ILE A 39 25.01 21.55 -0.08
N ALA A 40 25.26 21.48 -1.40
CA ALA A 40 26.19 20.50 -1.96
C ALA A 40 27.63 20.73 -1.46
N GLN A 41 28.07 22.00 -1.34
CA GLN A 41 29.40 22.33 -0.84
C GLN A 41 29.59 22.00 0.65
N GLU A 42 28.57 22.24 1.49
CA GLU A 42 28.68 22.08 2.94
C GLU A 42 28.33 20.65 3.42
N PHE A 43 27.36 19.99 2.77
CA PHE A 43 26.79 18.71 3.22
C PHE A 43 26.94 17.57 2.22
N GLY A 44 27.47 17.87 1.01
CA GLY A 44 27.68 16.89 -0.05
C GLY A 44 26.54 16.80 -1.07
N ASP A 45 26.88 16.30 -2.27
CA ASP A 45 25.95 16.21 -3.41
C ASP A 45 24.73 15.34 -3.14
N GLU A 46 24.88 14.29 -2.35
CA GLU A 46 23.78 13.37 -2.02
C GLU A 46 22.73 14.05 -1.16
N VAL A 47 23.12 14.83 -0.16
CA VAL A 47 22.20 15.63 0.67
C VAL A 47 21.49 16.67 -0.18
N ALA A 48 22.23 17.40 -1.04
CA ALA A 48 21.65 18.40 -1.93
C ALA A 48 20.62 17.79 -2.90
N LEU A 49 20.91 16.61 -3.46
CA LEU A 49 19.96 15.88 -4.32
C LEU A 49 18.66 15.53 -3.59
N LEU A 50 18.75 15.07 -2.34
CA LEU A 50 17.59 14.74 -1.53
C LEU A 50 16.78 15.99 -1.17
N VAL A 51 17.43 17.08 -0.76
CA VAL A 51 16.79 18.36 -0.44
C VAL A 51 16.09 18.93 -1.67
N ASP A 52 16.78 19.02 -2.83
CA ASP A 52 16.18 19.45 -4.10
C ASP A 52 14.91 18.61 -4.46
N GLY A 53 15.00 17.30 -4.28
CA GLY A 53 13.86 16.41 -4.49
C GLY A 53 12.66 16.73 -3.59
N VAL A 54 12.89 17.00 -2.30
CA VAL A 54 11.83 17.35 -1.33
C VAL A 54 11.28 18.75 -1.61
N THR A 55 12.13 19.75 -1.87
CA THR A 55 11.76 21.14 -2.20
C THR A 55 10.85 21.18 -3.44
N LYS A 56 11.22 20.48 -4.52
CA LYS A 56 10.36 20.38 -5.71
C LYS A 56 8.98 19.78 -5.43
N LEU A 57 8.86 18.96 -4.39
CA LEU A 57 7.57 18.46 -3.91
C LEU A 57 6.83 19.48 -3.04
N GLY A 58 7.53 20.36 -2.31
CA GLY A 58 6.97 21.41 -1.47
C GLY A 58 6.26 22.50 -2.26
N GLN A 59 6.82 22.86 -3.42
CA GLN A 59 6.29 23.90 -4.33
C GLN A 59 4.99 23.48 -5.05
N LEU A 60 4.51 22.29 -4.81
CA LEU A 60 3.28 21.77 -5.39
C LEU A 60 2.07 22.39 -4.69
N SER A 61 1.36 23.28 -5.37
CA SER A 61 0.11 23.83 -4.85
C SER A 61 -1.02 22.80 -4.99
N TYR A 62 -1.64 22.45 -3.86
CA TYR A 62 -2.86 21.64 -3.88
C TYR A 62 -4.05 22.56 -4.19
N ASP A 63 -4.59 22.44 -5.39
CA ASP A 63 -5.85 23.07 -5.78
C ASP A 63 -6.84 21.96 -6.15
N ALA A 64 -7.80 21.72 -5.26
CA ALA A 64 -8.78 20.63 -5.43
C ALA A 64 -9.60 20.75 -6.70
N ASP A 65 -9.77 21.98 -7.20
CA ASP A 65 -10.58 22.28 -8.37
C ASP A 65 -9.78 22.20 -9.70
N LYS A 66 -8.45 22.11 -9.63
CA LYS A 66 -7.57 22.04 -10.80
C LYS A 66 -6.87 20.70 -10.94
N VAL A 67 -7.57 19.73 -11.50
CA VAL A 67 -7.07 18.37 -11.76
C VAL A 67 -5.74 18.37 -12.52
N GLU A 68 -5.52 19.34 -13.40
CA GLU A 68 -4.30 19.48 -14.18
C GLU A 68 -3.07 19.79 -13.32
N VAL A 69 -3.22 20.71 -12.35
CA VAL A 69 -2.15 21.08 -11.41
C VAL A 69 -1.81 19.91 -10.50
N GLN A 70 -2.82 19.21 -9.99
CA GLN A 70 -2.63 18.02 -9.15
C GLN A 70 -1.90 16.90 -9.89
N ALA A 71 -2.28 16.63 -11.15
CA ALA A 71 -1.66 15.60 -11.97
C ALA A 71 -0.18 15.91 -12.23
N GLU A 72 0.14 17.16 -12.58
CA GLU A 72 1.52 17.58 -12.82
C GLU A 72 2.38 17.47 -11.53
N ASN A 73 1.81 17.85 -10.41
CA ASN A 73 2.43 17.74 -9.11
C ASN A 73 2.76 16.29 -8.76
N LEU A 74 1.80 15.39 -8.92
CA LEU A 74 2.00 13.97 -8.68
C LEU A 74 3.03 13.37 -9.65
N ARG A 75 3.04 13.79 -10.92
CA ARG A 75 4.08 13.39 -11.88
C ARG A 75 5.49 13.77 -11.41
N LYS A 76 5.69 15.03 -10.97
CA LYS A 76 6.96 15.50 -10.42
C LYS A 76 7.37 14.69 -9.19
N MET A 77 6.42 14.41 -8.30
CA MET A 77 6.64 13.58 -7.11
C MET A 77 7.12 12.17 -7.47
N PHE A 78 6.44 11.49 -8.39
CA PHE A 78 6.86 10.15 -8.81
C PHE A 78 8.21 10.15 -9.52
N LEU A 79 8.54 11.18 -10.28
CA LEU A 79 9.88 11.34 -10.87
C LEU A 79 10.97 11.49 -9.80
N ALA A 80 10.71 12.29 -8.76
CA ALA A 80 11.64 12.45 -7.65
C ALA A 80 11.83 11.13 -6.88
N MET A 81 10.71 10.43 -6.57
CA MET A 81 10.74 9.11 -5.94
C MET A 81 11.49 8.05 -6.74
N ALA A 82 11.41 8.12 -8.07
CA ALA A 82 12.10 7.17 -8.95
C ALA A 82 13.61 7.42 -9.03
N LYS A 83 14.06 8.65 -8.76
CA LYS A 83 15.48 8.98 -8.63
C LYS A 83 16.01 8.47 -7.29
N ASP A 84 15.32 8.79 -6.21
CA ASP A 84 15.65 8.31 -4.88
C ASP A 84 14.39 8.19 -4.00
N ILE A 85 14.12 6.99 -3.51
CA ILE A 85 12.93 6.71 -2.67
C ILE A 85 12.99 7.45 -1.32
N ARG A 86 14.17 7.87 -0.86
CA ARG A 86 14.33 8.59 0.40
C ARG A 86 13.62 9.95 0.38
N VAL A 87 13.47 10.55 -0.79
CA VAL A 87 12.72 11.81 -0.97
C VAL A 87 11.29 11.67 -0.45
N ILE A 88 10.58 10.58 -0.75
CA ILE A 88 9.22 10.40 -0.25
C ILE A 88 9.18 10.03 1.24
N LEU A 89 10.21 9.34 1.76
CA LEU A 89 10.30 9.05 3.19
C LEU A 89 10.42 10.34 4.00
N ILE A 90 11.28 11.27 3.57
CA ILE A 90 11.41 12.61 4.17
C ILE A 90 10.08 13.36 4.07
N LYS A 91 9.45 13.36 2.88
CA LYS A 91 8.17 14.07 2.68
C LYS A 91 7.01 13.49 3.49
N LEU A 92 6.96 12.18 3.69
CA LEU A 92 5.97 11.55 4.59
C LEU A 92 6.22 11.91 6.06
N ALA A 93 7.49 12.04 6.46
CA ALA A 93 7.85 12.48 7.82
C ALA A 93 7.48 13.95 8.05
N ASP A 94 7.78 14.84 7.09
CA ASP A 94 7.36 16.23 7.08
C ASP A 94 5.82 16.33 7.15
N ARG A 95 5.11 15.62 6.28
CA ARG A 95 3.64 15.61 6.26
C ARG A 95 3.04 15.15 7.59
N LEU A 96 3.61 14.12 8.19
CA LEU A 96 3.16 13.63 9.51
C LEU A 96 3.37 14.69 10.59
N HIS A 97 4.51 15.37 10.59
CA HIS A 97 4.77 16.47 11.51
C HIS A 97 3.76 17.60 11.33
N ASN A 98 3.52 18.01 10.07
CA ASN A 98 2.54 19.05 9.74
C ASN A 98 1.12 18.67 10.19
N MET A 99 0.71 17.42 10.00
CA MET A 99 -0.60 16.95 10.46
C MET A 99 -0.72 16.94 11.99
N ARG A 100 0.34 16.62 12.73
CA ARG A 100 0.36 16.67 14.21
C ARG A 100 0.25 18.10 14.75
N THR A 101 0.74 19.07 13.99
CA THR A 101 0.75 20.49 14.37
C THR A 101 -0.36 21.30 13.68
N LEU A 102 -1.23 20.67 12.94
CA LEU A 102 -2.25 21.29 12.09
C LEU A 102 -3.25 22.17 12.87
N LYS A 103 -3.40 21.95 14.17
CA LYS A 103 -4.26 22.74 15.06
C LYS A 103 -3.90 24.25 15.14
N TYR A 104 -2.70 24.62 14.69
CA TYR A 104 -2.25 26.02 14.69
C TYR A 104 -2.58 26.76 13.38
N MET A 105 -3.15 26.05 12.39
CA MET A 105 -3.61 26.64 11.11
C MET A 105 -5.08 27.05 11.19
N THR A 106 -5.52 27.86 10.20
CA THR A 106 -6.95 28.22 10.07
C THR A 106 -7.79 26.99 9.70
N PRO A 107 -9.10 26.97 10.05
CA PRO A 107 -9.98 25.84 9.77
C PRO A 107 -10.02 25.43 8.28
N GLU A 108 -9.95 26.40 7.37
CA GLU A 108 -9.94 26.17 5.92
C GLU A 108 -8.67 25.41 5.52
N LYS A 109 -7.49 25.88 5.98
CA LYS A 109 -6.21 25.23 5.74
C LYS A 109 -6.12 23.85 6.40
N GLN A 110 -6.73 23.69 7.57
CA GLN A 110 -6.81 22.38 8.23
C GLN A 110 -7.52 21.36 7.34
N LYS A 111 -8.69 21.72 6.79
CA LYS A 111 -9.46 20.83 5.89
C LYS A 111 -8.74 20.57 4.58
N GLU A 112 -8.14 21.60 3.98
CA GLU A 112 -7.36 21.46 2.75
C GLU A 112 -6.20 20.46 2.92
N LYS A 113 -5.35 20.67 3.95
CA LYS A 113 -4.21 19.82 4.21
C LYS A 113 -4.60 18.40 4.64
N ALA A 114 -5.70 18.25 5.38
CA ALA A 114 -6.23 16.95 5.75
C ALA A 114 -6.75 16.18 4.52
N ARG A 115 -7.41 16.84 3.58
CA ARG A 115 -7.89 16.24 2.34
C ARG A 115 -6.73 15.84 1.42
N GLU A 116 -5.76 16.73 1.21
CA GLU A 116 -4.54 16.42 0.48
C GLU A 116 -3.82 15.19 1.06
N THR A 117 -3.74 15.11 2.40
CA THR A 117 -3.12 13.99 3.08
C THR A 117 -3.89 12.68 2.86
N MET A 118 -5.21 12.71 2.97
CA MET A 118 -6.08 11.55 2.77
C MET A 118 -6.06 11.06 1.32
N ASP A 119 -6.04 11.98 0.35
CA ASP A 119 -6.14 11.66 -1.08
C ASP A 119 -4.81 11.25 -1.71
N ILE A 120 -3.67 11.71 -1.16
CA ILE A 120 -2.36 11.54 -1.78
C ILE A 120 -1.38 10.79 -0.87
N TYR A 121 -1.06 11.35 0.31
CA TYR A 121 0.07 10.85 1.12
C TYR A 121 -0.24 9.56 1.85
N ALA A 122 -1.45 9.40 2.39
CA ALA A 122 -1.84 8.16 3.06
C ALA A 122 -1.92 6.96 2.10
N PRO A 123 -2.48 7.08 0.88
CA PRO A 123 -2.41 6.04 -0.14
C PRO A 123 -0.98 5.68 -0.57
N ILE A 124 -0.09 6.67 -0.74
CA ILE A 124 1.32 6.41 -1.05
C ILE A 124 2.01 5.66 0.08
N ALA A 125 1.83 6.10 1.33
CA ALA A 125 2.37 5.39 2.49
C ALA A 125 1.86 3.95 2.56
N GLN A 126 0.58 3.71 2.23
CA GLN A 126 0.01 2.37 2.13
C GLN A 126 0.68 1.54 1.03
N ARG A 127 0.90 2.13 -0.15
CA ARG A 127 1.55 1.46 -1.29
C ARG A 127 2.99 1.06 -0.98
N LEU A 128 3.71 1.90 -0.27
CA LEU A 128 5.07 1.64 0.19
C LEU A 128 5.12 0.71 1.42
N GLY A 129 3.97 0.28 1.95
CA GLY A 129 3.89 -0.60 3.11
C GLY A 129 4.21 0.08 4.44
N ILE A 130 4.32 1.42 4.49
CA ILE A 130 4.65 2.19 5.69
C ILE A 130 3.40 2.38 6.55
N SER A 131 2.93 1.27 7.13
CA SER A 131 1.64 1.23 7.82
C SER A 131 1.59 2.15 9.03
N LYS A 132 2.70 2.30 9.76
CA LYS A 132 2.75 3.16 10.95
C LYS A 132 2.43 4.61 10.63
N ILE A 133 3.03 5.17 9.59
CA ILE A 133 2.76 6.54 9.14
C ILE A 133 1.36 6.64 8.53
N LYS A 134 1.02 5.72 7.65
CA LYS A 134 -0.30 5.69 6.99
C LYS A 134 -1.46 5.77 7.98
N ILE A 135 -1.41 4.97 9.02
CA ILE A 135 -2.46 4.89 10.04
C ILE A 135 -2.62 6.21 10.76
N GLU A 136 -1.51 6.83 11.18
CA GLU A 136 -1.56 8.11 11.89
C GLU A 136 -2.02 9.25 10.97
N LEU A 137 -1.60 9.25 9.70
CA LEU A 137 -2.08 10.20 8.71
C LEU A 137 -3.59 10.08 8.49
N ASP A 138 -4.12 8.86 8.40
CA ASP A 138 -5.54 8.60 8.27
C ASP A 138 -6.35 9.11 9.48
N ASP A 139 -5.92 8.76 10.69
CA ASP A 139 -6.60 9.13 11.93
C ASP A 139 -6.58 10.66 12.13
N LEU A 140 -5.44 11.32 11.85
CA LEU A 140 -5.35 12.78 11.89
C LEU A 140 -6.19 13.44 10.80
N SER A 141 -6.23 12.89 9.59
CA SER A 141 -7.07 13.42 8.52
C SER A 141 -8.56 13.31 8.86
N LEU A 142 -9.00 12.16 9.38
CA LEU A 142 -10.38 11.98 9.84
C LEU A 142 -10.78 13.03 10.88
N LYS A 143 -9.87 13.30 11.84
CA LYS A 143 -10.10 14.28 12.91
C LYS A 143 -10.43 15.68 12.39
N TYR A 144 -9.83 16.11 11.27
CA TYR A 144 -10.05 17.45 10.71
C TYR A 144 -11.10 17.49 9.60
N LEU A 145 -11.34 16.37 8.91
CA LEU A 145 -12.36 16.30 7.86
C LEU A 145 -13.75 16.04 8.43
N GLU A 146 -13.86 15.13 9.40
CA GLU A 146 -15.10 14.68 10.02
C GLU A 146 -14.98 14.72 11.56
N PRO A 147 -14.82 15.92 12.16
CA PRO A 147 -14.54 16.06 13.59
C PRO A 147 -15.62 15.45 14.48
N ASP A 148 -16.90 15.65 14.15
CA ASP A 148 -18.00 15.11 14.94
C ASP A 148 -17.98 13.59 14.99
N ALA A 149 -17.80 12.94 13.85
CA ALA A 149 -17.68 11.49 13.75
C ALA A 149 -16.43 10.97 14.46
N TYR A 150 -15.31 11.67 14.36
CA TYR A 150 -14.07 11.32 15.05
C TYR A 150 -14.21 11.35 16.57
N TYR A 151 -14.72 12.46 17.13
CA TYR A 151 -14.85 12.61 18.57
C TYR A 151 -15.95 11.72 19.15
N ASP A 152 -17.05 11.50 18.43
CA ASP A 152 -18.06 10.52 18.82
C ASP A 152 -17.48 9.11 18.89
N LEU A 153 -16.70 8.69 17.89
CA LEU A 153 -16.01 7.40 17.87
C LEU A 153 -15.02 7.27 19.03
N VAL A 154 -14.21 8.32 19.30
CA VAL A 154 -13.28 8.34 20.43
C VAL A 154 -14.02 8.16 21.75
N HIS A 155 -15.15 8.87 21.93
CA HIS A 155 -15.96 8.79 23.14
C HIS A 155 -16.58 7.38 23.31
N GLN A 156 -17.18 6.82 22.27
CA GLN A 156 -17.76 5.47 22.29
C GLN A 156 -16.71 4.40 22.62
N ILE A 157 -15.50 4.51 22.06
CA ILE A 157 -14.41 3.58 22.35
C ILE A 157 -13.92 3.74 23.77
N ALA A 158 -13.79 4.99 24.26
CA ALA A 158 -13.33 5.27 25.61
C ALA A 158 -14.29 4.75 26.68
N GLN A 159 -15.60 4.89 26.49
CA GLN A 159 -16.62 4.35 27.42
C GLN A 159 -16.52 2.83 27.59
N ARG A 160 -16.12 2.11 26.53
CA ARG A 160 -16.03 0.66 26.52
C ARG A 160 -14.65 0.12 26.89
N LYS A 161 -13.68 1.03 27.08
CA LYS A 161 -12.27 0.68 27.23
C LYS A 161 -12.00 -0.18 28.47
N SER A 162 -12.54 0.17 29.62
CA SER A 162 -12.23 -0.53 30.90
C SER A 162 -12.66 -1.99 30.90
N VAL A 163 -13.89 -2.29 30.49
CA VAL A 163 -14.43 -3.66 30.46
C VAL A 163 -13.74 -4.51 29.39
N ARG A 164 -13.42 -3.89 28.26
CA ARG A 164 -12.75 -4.58 27.14
C ARG A 164 -11.26 -4.79 27.36
N ASP A 165 -10.55 -3.81 27.93
CA ASP A 165 -9.12 -3.95 28.23
C ASP A 165 -8.87 -5.14 29.16
N GLU A 166 -9.73 -5.32 30.20
CA GLU A 166 -9.64 -6.48 31.08
C GLU A 166 -9.88 -7.80 30.34
N TYR A 167 -10.88 -7.87 29.46
CA TYR A 167 -11.16 -9.05 28.64
C TYR A 167 -10.00 -9.37 27.69
N VAL A 168 -9.49 -8.35 26.97
CA VAL A 168 -8.36 -8.51 26.04
C VAL A 168 -7.11 -8.95 26.78
N GLN A 169 -6.82 -8.37 27.96
CA GLN A 169 -5.66 -8.77 28.77
C GLN A 169 -5.75 -10.22 29.22
N LYS A 170 -6.93 -10.69 29.63
CA LYS A 170 -7.15 -12.10 29.98
C LYS A 170 -6.90 -13.01 28.78
N LEU A 171 -7.42 -12.66 27.61
CA LEU A 171 -7.18 -13.44 26.38
C LEU A 171 -5.70 -13.44 25.97
N VAL A 172 -5.02 -12.29 26.06
CA VAL A 172 -3.58 -12.19 25.76
C VAL A 172 -2.76 -13.08 26.69
N GLU A 173 -3.09 -13.10 27.98
CA GLU A 173 -2.36 -13.91 28.95
C GLU A 173 -2.62 -15.40 28.74
N GLU A 174 -3.86 -15.79 28.48
CA GLU A 174 -4.24 -17.17 28.18
C GLU A 174 -3.51 -17.66 26.91
N VAL A 175 -3.54 -16.88 25.82
CA VAL A 175 -2.82 -17.20 24.56
C VAL A 175 -1.32 -17.29 24.81
N ARG A 176 -0.74 -16.35 25.55
CA ARG A 176 0.70 -16.32 25.88
C ARG A 176 1.11 -17.60 26.60
N GLN A 177 0.32 -18.02 27.59
CA GLN A 177 0.61 -19.22 28.38
C GLN A 177 0.58 -20.50 27.51
N HIS A 178 -0.46 -20.67 26.67
CA HIS A 178 -0.56 -21.87 25.81
C HIS A 178 0.55 -21.93 24.74
N ILE A 179 0.90 -20.79 24.14
CA ILE A 179 2.02 -20.72 23.18
C ILE A 179 3.34 -21.08 23.86
N LYS A 180 3.55 -20.62 25.10
CA LYS A 180 4.73 -20.93 25.92
C LYS A 180 4.76 -22.42 26.28
N ASP A 181 3.63 -23.00 26.69
CA ASP A 181 3.51 -24.42 27.05
C ASP A 181 3.75 -25.35 25.86
N ALA A 182 3.43 -24.88 24.65
CA ALA A 182 3.76 -25.53 23.39
C ALA A 182 5.25 -25.38 22.99
N GLY A 183 6.07 -24.68 23.79
CA GLY A 183 7.51 -24.50 23.55
C GLY A 183 7.83 -23.54 22.41
N ILE A 184 6.90 -22.64 22.04
CA ILE A 184 7.08 -21.68 20.95
C ILE A 184 7.50 -20.32 21.55
N PRO A 185 8.74 -19.84 21.28
CA PRO A 185 9.15 -18.49 21.67
C PRO A 185 8.31 -17.45 20.93
N ALA A 186 7.55 -16.63 21.64
CA ALA A 186 6.68 -15.63 21.04
C ALA A 186 6.49 -14.40 21.91
N GLN A 187 6.32 -13.26 21.25
CA GLN A 187 5.79 -12.04 21.87
C GLN A 187 4.28 -11.98 21.54
N VAL A 188 3.44 -11.87 22.58
CA VAL A 188 1.98 -11.82 22.45
C VAL A 188 1.46 -10.51 23.01
N ASP A 189 0.85 -9.69 22.16
CA ASP A 189 0.36 -8.37 22.48
C ASP A 189 -1.08 -8.15 21.98
N GLY A 190 -1.87 -7.41 22.77
CA GLY A 190 -3.16 -6.87 22.31
C GLY A 190 -2.94 -5.66 21.39
N ARG A 191 -3.70 -5.57 20.31
CA ARG A 191 -3.70 -4.46 19.36
C ARG A 191 -5.08 -3.84 19.23
N ALA A 192 -5.20 -2.56 19.55
CA ALA A 192 -6.40 -1.78 19.24
C ALA A 192 -6.43 -1.43 17.73
N LYS A 193 -7.60 -1.46 17.13
CA LYS A 193 -7.82 -1.01 15.76
C LYS A 193 -7.88 0.51 15.70
N HIS A 194 -7.36 1.07 14.60
CA HIS A 194 -7.29 2.51 14.40
C HIS A 194 -8.65 3.12 14.06
N PHE A 195 -8.87 4.38 14.46
CA PHE A 195 -10.16 5.08 14.35
C PHE A 195 -10.66 5.13 12.90
N PHE A 196 -9.82 5.53 11.95
CA PHE A 196 -10.22 5.59 10.55
C PHE A 196 -10.64 4.23 9.98
N SER A 197 -9.95 3.15 10.37
CA SER A 197 -10.30 1.79 9.93
C SER A 197 -11.65 1.35 10.47
N ILE A 198 -12.02 1.77 11.68
CA ILE A 198 -13.32 1.53 12.28
C ILE A 198 -14.38 2.37 11.56
N TYR A 199 -14.15 3.68 11.42
CA TYR A 199 -15.03 4.62 10.73
C TYR A 199 -15.35 4.15 9.30
N LYS A 200 -14.33 3.78 8.52
CA LYS A 200 -14.52 3.25 7.16
C LYS A 200 -15.41 2.02 7.11
N LYS A 201 -15.30 1.10 8.09
CA LYS A 201 -16.19 -0.06 8.18
C LYS A 201 -17.62 0.33 8.56
N MET A 202 -17.79 1.28 9.47
CA MET A 202 -19.13 1.79 9.85
C MET A 202 -19.83 2.40 8.63
N VAL A 203 -19.15 3.25 7.90
CA VAL A 203 -19.72 3.94 6.72
C VAL A 203 -19.93 2.97 5.56
N ASN A 204 -18.92 2.21 5.15
CA ASN A 204 -19.00 1.37 3.94
C ASN A 204 -19.90 0.13 4.12
N GLN A 205 -20.05 -0.39 5.34
CA GLN A 205 -20.83 -1.57 5.63
C GLN A 205 -22.13 -1.26 6.38
N HIS A 206 -22.44 0.04 6.62
CA HIS A 206 -23.60 0.50 7.40
C HIS A 206 -23.72 -0.21 8.76
N LYS A 207 -22.58 -0.40 9.46
CA LYS A 207 -22.51 -1.08 10.75
C LYS A 207 -22.37 -0.10 11.89
N THR A 208 -23.02 -0.42 13.00
CA THR A 208 -22.74 0.25 14.29
C THR A 208 -21.44 -0.27 14.90
N LEU A 209 -20.89 0.45 15.87
CA LEU A 209 -19.67 0.01 16.57
C LEU A 209 -19.83 -1.37 17.22
N ASP A 210 -21.05 -1.72 17.70
CA ASP A 210 -21.36 -3.03 18.31
C ASP A 210 -21.31 -4.19 17.30
N GLN A 211 -21.52 -3.90 16.04
CA GLN A 211 -21.45 -4.88 14.96
C GLN A 211 -20.04 -5.05 14.37
N ILE A 212 -19.04 -4.29 14.90
CA ILE A 212 -17.65 -4.41 14.49
C ILE A 212 -16.92 -5.26 15.53
N TYR A 213 -16.83 -6.54 15.25
CA TYR A 213 -16.28 -7.55 16.17
C TYR A 213 -14.75 -7.55 16.25
N ASP A 214 -14.04 -6.92 15.29
CA ASP A 214 -12.59 -6.88 15.18
C ASP A 214 -11.98 -5.55 15.67
N LEU A 215 -12.60 -4.95 16.69
CA LEU A 215 -12.07 -3.72 17.33
C LEU A 215 -10.71 -3.97 18.00
N PHE A 216 -10.49 -5.21 18.44
CA PHE A 216 -9.25 -5.65 19.05
C PHE A 216 -8.75 -6.91 18.35
N ALA A 217 -7.45 -6.95 18.13
CA ALA A 217 -6.76 -8.11 17.62
C ALA A 217 -5.65 -8.50 18.60
N ILE A 218 -5.36 -9.78 18.69
CA ILE A 218 -4.17 -10.27 19.36
C ILE A 218 -3.10 -10.47 18.29
N ARG A 219 -1.90 -10.03 18.58
CA ARG A 219 -0.76 -10.21 17.70
C ARG A 219 0.24 -11.15 18.37
N ILE A 220 0.65 -12.17 17.61
CA ILE A 220 1.66 -13.14 17.99
C ILE A 220 2.86 -12.95 17.05
N ILE A 221 4.03 -12.63 17.61
CA ILE A 221 5.26 -12.47 16.86
C ILE A 221 6.21 -13.59 17.27
N VAL A 222 6.69 -14.35 16.29
CA VAL A 222 7.54 -15.52 16.46
C VAL A 222 8.83 -15.42 15.63
N ASP A 223 9.77 -16.32 15.83
CA ASP A 223 11.09 -16.26 15.17
C ASP A 223 11.05 -16.78 13.72
N SER A 224 10.27 -17.81 13.44
CA SER A 224 10.28 -18.48 12.14
C SER A 224 8.88 -18.64 11.51
N VAL A 225 8.85 -18.85 10.19
CA VAL A 225 7.61 -19.19 9.45
C VAL A 225 7.01 -20.50 9.98
N LYS A 226 7.85 -21.49 10.33
CA LYS A 226 7.40 -22.75 10.91
C LYS A 226 6.66 -22.49 12.23
N ASP A 227 7.17 -21.60 13.07
CA ASP A 227 6.54 -21.25 14.34
C ASP A 227 5.24 -20.48 14.14
N CYS A 228 5.08 -19.71 13.04
CA CYS A 228 3.80 -19.10 12.71
C CYS A 228 2.69 -20.15 12.52
N TYR A 229 2.94 -21.20 11.76
CA TYR A 229 1.97 -22.27 11.54
C TYR A 229 1.80 -23.17 12.77
N ALA A 230 2.85 -23.38 13.56
CA ALA A 230 2.73 -24.09 14.83
C ALA A 230 1.85 -23.33 15.83
N ALA A 231 2.07 -22.02 15.96
CA ALA A 231 1.24 -21.15 16.80
C ALA A 231 -0.24 -21.14 16.32
N LEU A 232 -0.48 -21.13 14.99
CA LEU A 232 -1.83 -21.23 14.44
C LEU A 232 -2.52 -22.53 14.88
N GLY A 233 -1.81 -23.67 14.87
CA GLY A 233 -2.31 -24.96 15.33
C GLY A 233 -2.75 -24.91 16.79
N VAL A 234 -1.90 -24.38 17.68
CA VAL A 234 -2.21 -24.19 19.11
C VAL A 234 -3.45 -23.33 19.28
N ILE A 235 -3.53 -22.22 18.58
CA ILE A 235 -4.67 -21.29 18.68
C ILE A 235 -5.98 -21.91 18.18
N HIS A 236 -5.95 -22.71 17.11
CA HIS A 236 -7.14 -23.38 16.58
C HIS A 236 -7.60 -24.57 17.45
N GLU A 237 -6.69 -25.13 18.26
CA GLU A 237 -7.03 -26.09 19.32
C GLU A 237 -7.78 -25.41 20.48
N MET A 238 -7.32 -24.21 20.90
CA MET A 238 -7.92 -23.43 21.98
C MET A 238 -9.29 -22.86 21.61
N TYR A 239 -9.43 -22.31 20.41
CA TYR A 239 -10.60 -21.55 19.97
C TYR A 239 -11.06 -22.00 18.59
N LYS A 240 -12.37 -22.05 18.39
CA LYS A 240 -12.95 -22.44 17.10
C LYS A 240 -12.86 -21.31 16.08
N PRO A 241 -12.22 -21.52 14.90
CA PRO A 241 -12.16 -20.54 13.85
C PRO A 241 -13.53 -20.36 13.16
N ILE A 242 -13.83 -19.12 12.77
CA ILE A 242 -15.00 -18.81 11.95
C ILE A 242 -14.70 -19.20 10.50
N PRO A 243 -15.52 -20.07 9.86
CA PRO A 243 -15.32 -20.50 8.49
C PRO A 243 -15.23 -19.30 7.51
N GLY A 244 -14.28 -19.37 6.55
CA GLY A 244 -14.08 -18.32 5.55
C GLY A 244 -13.40 -17.05 6.08
N ARG A 245 -13.00 -17.01 7.36
CA ARG A 245 -12.30 -15.85 7.96
C ARG A 245 -10.80 -16.06 8.17
N PHE A 246 -10.26 -17.18 7.75
CA PHE A 246 -8.82 -17.42 7.72
C PHE A 246 -8.20 -16.83 6.45
N LYS A 247 -7.08 -16.14 6.60
CA LYS A 247 -6.30 -15.57 5.48
C LYS A 247 -4.82 -15.84 5.71
N ASP A 248 -4.19 -16.48 4.75
CA ASP A 248 -2.77 -16.78 4.75
C ASP A 248 -2.02 -15.81 3.83
N TYR A 249 -1.56 -14.70 4.41
CA TYR A 249 -0.71 -13.74 3.71
C TYR A 249 0.79 -14.06 3.84
N ILE A 250 1.16 -15.19 4.47
CA ILE A 250 2.55 -15.68 4.44
C ILE A 250 2.78 -16.43 3.14
N ALA A 251 1.91 -17.36 2.81
CA ALA A 251 1.95 -18.10 1.55
C ALA A 251 1.62 -17.20 0.35
N MET A 252 0.73 -16.21 0.53
CA MET A 252 0.27 -15.28 -0.51
C MET A 252 0.42 -13.82 -0.03
N PRO A 253 1.63 -13.23 -0.12
CA PRO A 253 1.87 -11.86 0.32
C PRO A 253 1.03 -10.84 -0.43
N LYS A 254 0.65 -9.75 0.25
CA LYS A 254 -0.01 -8.62 -0.42
C LYS A 254 0.97 -7.87 -1.33
N PRO A 255 0.48 -7.11 -2.33
CA PRO A 255 1.34 -6.34 -3.24
C PRO A 255 2.29 -5.35 -2.54
N ASN A 256 1.96 -4.89 -1.33
CA ASN A 256 2.82 -4.06 -0.49
C ASN A 256 3.73 -4.90 0.43
N MET A 257 3.91 -6.20 0.13
CA MET A 257 4.72 -7.17 0.87
C MET A 257 4.28 -7.46 2.31
N TYR A 258 3.06 -7.10 2.65
CA TYR A 258 2.50 -7.48 3.94
C TYR A 258 2.33 -9.00 4.04
N GLN A 259 2.89 -9.59 5.08
CA GLN A 259 2.79 -11.02 5.40
C GLN A 259 2.30 -11.22 6.83
N SER A 260 1.32 -12.07 7.03
CA SER A 260 0.79 -12.50 8.34
C SER A 260 -0.24 -13.59 8.14
N LEU A 261 -0.42 -14.50 9.10
CA LEU A 261 -1.63 -15.30 9.19
C LEU A 261 -2.69 -14.49 9.93
N HIS A 262 -3.91 -14.49 9.42
CA HIS A 262 -5.07 -13.87 10.06
C HIS A 262 -6.13 -14.92 10.30
N THR A 263 -6.59 -15.05 11.51
CA THR A 263 -7.71 -15.93 11.85
C THR A 263 -8.69 -15.21 12.77
N THR A 264 -9.98 -15.38 12.52
CA THR A 264 -11.05 -14.88 13.39
C THR A 264 -11.63 -16.04 14.17
N LEU A 265 -11.69 -15.91 15.47
CA LEU A 265 -12.02 -16.98 16.43
C LEU A 265 -13.19 -16.58 17.30
N ILE A 266 -13.87 -17.56 17.87
CA ILE A 266 -14.91 -17.35 18.88
C ILE A 266 -14.26 -17.48 20.27
N GLY A 267 -14.30 -16.40 21.05
CA GLY A 267 -13.77 -16.36 22.41
C GLY A 267 -14.69 -17.03 23.44
N PRO A 268 -14.24 -17.15 24.71
CA PRO A 268 -14.98 -17.83 25.77
C PRO A 268 -16.36 -17.24 26.04
N THR A 269 -16.54 -15.94 25.79
CA THR A 269 -17.82 -15.24 25.96
C THR A 269 -18.72 -15.25 24.72
N GLY A 270 -18.36 -16.03 23.68
CA GLY A 270 -19.06 -16.06 22.41
C GLY A 270 -18.74 -14.87 21.49
N GLN A 271 -17.88 -13.94 21.91
CA GLN A 271 -17.50 -12.79 21.10
C GLN A 271 -16.36 -13.16 20.13
N PRO A 272 -16.47 -12.79 18.85
CA PRO A 272 -15.39 -13.01 17.89
C PRO A 272 -14.24 -12.02 18.12
N PHE A 273 -13.00 -12.51 17.92
CA PHE A 273 -11.78 -11.71 17.93
C PHE A 273 -10.81 -12.20 16.86
N GLU A 274 -9.90 -11.31 16.42
CA GLU A 274 -8.91 -11.63 15.40
C GLU A 274 -7.53 -11.88 16.03
N ILE A 275 -6.84 -12.92 15.53
CA ILE A 275 -5.43 -13.13 15.84
C ILE A 275 -4.62 -12.96 14.56
N GLN A 276 -3.51 -12.23 14.68
CA GLN A 276 -2.51 -12.01 13.65
C GLN A 276 -1.19 -12.65 14.07
N ILE A 277 -0.67 -13.58 13.25
CA ILE A 277 0.57 -14.31 13.55
C ILE A 277 1.58 -14.01 12.45
N ARG A 278 2.80 -13.63 12.83
CA ARG A 278 3.88 -13.27 11.89
C ARG A 278 5.25 -13.34 12.55
N THR A 279 6.31 -13.40 11.75
CA THR A 279 7.67 -13.34 12.27
C THR A 279 8.07 -11.89 12.63
N PHE A 280 9.18 -11.72 13.38
CA PHE A 280 9.76 -10.41 13.66
C PHE A 280 10.12 -9.64 12.39
N GLU A 281 10.64 -10.32 11.36
CA GLU A 281 10.95 -9.71 10.06
C GLU A 281 9.68 -9.25 9.34
N MET A 282 8.65 -10.11 9.26
CA MET A 282 7.35 -9.74 8.69
C MET A 282 6.70 -8.59 9.45
N HIS A 283 6.86 -8.56 10.79
CA HIS A 283 6.36 -7.47 11.61
C HIS A 283 7.05 -6.16 11.26
N ARG A 284 8.36 -6.16 11.14
CA ARG A 284 9.14 -4.99 10.75
C ARG A 284 8.75 -4.51 9.35
N THR A 285 8.63 -5.41 8.38
CA THR A 285 8.17 -5.10 7.02
C THR A 285 6.75 -4.53 7.02
N ALA A 286 5.83 -5.09 7.82
CA ALA A 286 4.45 -4.60 7.92
C ALA A 286 4.32 -3.21 8.56
N GLU A 287 5.23 -2.82 9.47
CA GLU A 287 5.20 -1.50 10.13
C GLU A 287 5.92 -0.41 9.31
N TYR A 288 7.07 -0.76 8.70
CA TYR A 288 7.97 0.20 8.06
C TYR A 288 8.07 0.07 6.53
N GLY A 289 7.47 -0.99 5.94
CA GLY A 289 7.43 -1.18 4.50
C GLY A 289 8.80 -1.21 3.85
N ILE A 290 8.94 -0.46 2.77
CA ILE A 290 10.19 -0.37 2.01
C ILE A 290 11.38 0.13 2.86
N ALA A 291 11.12 0.97 3.85
CA ALA A 291 12.15 1.47 4.76
C ALA A 291 12.76 0.37 5.66
N ALA A 292 12.05 -0.76 5.89
CA ALA A 292 12.57 -1.85 6.69
C ALA A 292 13.79 -2.57 6.06
N HIS A 293 13.93 -2.49 4.75
CA HIS A 293 14.95 -3.21 3.99
C HIS A 293 16.16 -2.35 3.58
N TRP A 294 16.15 -1.05 3.88
CA TRP A 294 17.24 -0.13 3.50
C TRP A 294 18.58 -0.49 4.13
N LYS A 295 18.58 -1.16 5.29
CA LYS A 295 19.78 -1.58 6.04
C LYS A 295 20.74 -2.53 5.31
N TYR A 296 20.26 -3.27 4.31
CA TYR A 296 21.07 -4.31 3.67
C TYR A 296 22.13 -3.76 2.71
N LYS A 297 21.96 -2.53 2.18
CA LYS A 297 22.92 -1.93 1.24
C LYS A 297 24.21 -1.44 1.89
N GLU A 298 24.17 -0.91 3.11
CA GLU A 298 25.36 -0.38 3.78
C GLU A 298 26.29 -1.49 4.32
N ALA A 299 25.77 -2.61 4.75
CA ALA A 299 26.59 -3.74 5.18
C ALA A 299 27.42 -4.35 4.03
N SER A 300 26.97 -4.18 2.77
CA SER A 300 27.66 -4.65 1.56
C SER A 300 28.74 -3.66 1.05
N ASN A 301 28.66 -2.38 1.40
CA ASN A 301 29.60 -1.35 0.91
C ASN A 301 30.96 -1.31 1.65
N ASN A 302 31.12 -2.10 2.72
CA ASN A 302 32.40 -2.25 3.39
C ASN A 302 33.27 -3.36 2.76
N GLY A 303 33.40 -3.39 1.43
CA GLY A 303 34.45 -4.15 0.75
C GLY A 303 34.02 -5.39 -0.03
N GLY A 304 32.82 -5.42 -0.61
CA GLY A 304 32.40 -6.52 -1.47
C GLY A 304 31.58 -6.04 -2.66
N VAL A 305 31.87 -6.60 -3.82
CA VAL A 305 31.19 -6.47 -5.11
C VAL A 305 29.67 -6.22 -4.93
N SER A 306 29.14 -5.19 -5.57
CA SER A 306 27.69 -4.88 -5.65
C SER A 306 26.91 -6.16 -5.98
N GLN A 307 26.24 -6.73 -5.00
CA GLN A 307 25.31 -7.83 -5.29
C GLN A 307 24.15 -7.29 -6.11
N PRO A 308 23.69 -8.01 -7.15
CA PRO A 308 22.52 -7.61 -7.89
C PRO A 308 21.32 -7.47 -6.95
N MET A 309 20.45 -6.49 -7.21
CA MET A 309 19.18 -6.28 -6.48
C MET A 309 18.47 -7.62 -6.29
N THR A 310 18.04 -7.93 -5.09
CA THR A 310 17.24 -9.13 -4.87
C THR A 310 15.93 -9.01 -5.64
N VAL A 311 15.38 -10.12 -6.13
CA VAL A 311 14.10 -10.19 -6.86
C VAL A 311 12.99 -9.40 -6.14
N THR A 312 13.01 -9.41 -4.80
CA THR A 312 12.10 -8.66 -3.93
C THR A 312 12.25 -7.14 -4.01
N GLU A 313 13.44 -6.61 -4.25
CA GLU A 313 13.66 -5.16 -4.41
C GLU A 313 13.23 -4.68 -5.80
N GLU A 314 13.43 -5.51 -6.82
CA GLU A 314 12.94 -5.23 -8.17
C GLU A 314 11.41 -5.21 -8.24
N GLU A 315 10.73 -6.10 -7.53
CA GLU A 315 9.27 -6.11 -7.43
C GLU A 315 8.72 -4.85 -6.74
N LYS A 316 9.40 -4.34 -5.70
CA LYS A 316 9.01 -3.10 -4.98
C LYS A 316 9.08 -1.87 -5.86
N LEU A 317 10.08 -1.79 -6.72
CA LEU A 317 10.26 -0.68 -7.65
C LEU A 317 9.47 -0.87 -8.95
N SER A 318 8.93 -2.07 -9.22
CA SER A 318 8.12 -2.35 -10.40
C SER A 318 6.91 -1.43 -10.51
N TRP A 319 6.27 -1.11 -9.39
CA TRP A 319 5.16 -0.17 -9.34
C TRP A 319 5.57 1.27 -9.72
N LEU A 320 6.71 1.76 -9.21
CA LEU A 320 7.22 3.08 -9.61
C LEU A 320 7.58 3.12 -11.09
N ARG A 321 8.19 2.04 -11.62
CA ARG A 321 8.47 1.93 -13.06
C ARG A 321 7.19 1.95 -13.88
N GLN A 322 6.15 1.26 -13.43
CA GLN A 322 4.83 1.26 -14.08
C GLN A 322 4.20 2.66 -14.13
N ILE A 323 4.27 3.43 -13.03
CA ILE A 323 3.80 4.82 -13.02
C ILE A 323 4.61 5.70 -13.96
N LEU A 324 5.94 5.50 -14.03
CA LEU A 324 6.78 6.24 -14.96
C LEU A 324 6.48 5.90 -16.43
N GLU A 325 6.15 4.64 -16.73
CA GLU A 325 5.66 4.24 -18.06
C GLU A 325 4.34 4.96 -18.38
N TRP A 326 3.39 4.97 -17.45
CA TRP A 326 2.13 5.71 -17.63
C TRP A 326 2.37 7.19 -17.89
N GLN A 327 3.31 7.79 -17.16
CA GLN A 327 3.66 9.19 -17.34
C GLN A 327 4.23 9.49 -18.74
N ARG A 328 5.02 8.58 -19.31
CA ARG A 328 5.57 8.74 -20.66
C ARG A 328 4.50 8.56 -21.74
N ASP A 329 3.58 7.63 -21.50
CA ASP A 329 2.59 7.22 -22.49
C ASP A 329 1.34 8.11 -22.50
N MET A 330 1.10 8.87 -21.43
CA MET A 330 -0.11 9.68 -21.27
C MET A 330 0.18 11.17 -21.29
N SER A 331 -0.39 11.86 -22.27
CA SER A 331 -0.39 13.33 -22.34
C SER A 331 -1.56 13.97 -21.57
N ASP A 332 -2.67 13.22 -21.38
CA ASP A 332 -3.86 13.71 -20.67
C ASP A 332 -3.72 13.53 -19.14
N ASN A 333 -3.75 14.66 -18.44
CA ASN A 333 -3.65 14.72 -16.99
C ASN A 333 -4.88 14.13 -16.26
N LYS A 334 -6.08 14.22 -16.85
CA LYS A 334 -7.31 13.66 -16.26
C LYS A 334 -7.29 12.14 -16.31
N GLU A 335 -6.84 11.58 -17.44
CA GLU A 335 -6.67 10.14 -17.61
C GLU A 335 -5.61 9.60 -16.62
N PHE A 336 -4.45 10.27 -16.51
CA PHE A 336 -3.40 9.92 -15.55
C PHE A 336 -3.93 9.92 -14.10
N MET A 337 -4.66 10.97 -13.68
CA MET A 337 -5.24 11.05 -12.34
C MET A 337 -6.28 9.97 -12.06
N SER A 338 -7.13 9.67 -13.06
CA SER A 338 -8.13 8.60 -12.94
C SER A 338 -7.48 7.24 -12.74
N LEU A 339 -6.43 6.94 -13.52
CA LEU A 339 -5.70 5.69 -13.43
C LEU A 339 -4.92 5.58 -12.11
N LEU A 340 -4.28 6.65 -11.69
CA LEU A 340 -3.55 6.69 -10.43
C LEU A 340 -4.49 6.47 -9.23
N LYS A 341 -5.62 7.17 -9.18
CA LYS A 341 -6.64 6.96 -8.14
C LYS A 341 -7.15 5.52 -8.14
N SER A 342 -7.44 4.97 -9.31
CA SER A 342 -7.86 3.58 -9.46
C SER A 342 -6.79 2.60 -8.97
N ASP A 343 -5.50 2.84 -9.27
CA ASP A 343 -4.40 1.99 -8.80
C ASP A 343 -4.16 2.10 -7.30
N LEU A 344 -4.32 3.28 -6.73
CA LEU A 344 -4.20 3.50 -5.28
C LEU A 344 -5.38 2.90 -4.49
N ASP A 345 -6.59 2.84 -5.07
CA ASP A 345 -7.79 2.27 -4.44
C ASP A 345 -7.87 0.74 -4.52
N LEU A 346 -7.11 0.10 -5.42
CA LEU A 346 -7.13 -1.35 -5.65
C LEU A 346 -6.61 -2.22 -4.49
N PHE A 347 -6.34 -1.63 -3.32
CA PHE A 347 -5.80 -2.35 -2.17
C PHE A 347 -6.84 -3.06 -1.29
N SER A 348 -8.14 -2.94 -1.55
CA SER A 348 -9.15 -3.43 -0.62
C SER A 348 -9.40 -4.92 -0.71
N ASP A 349 -9.56 -5.48 -1.91
CA ASP A 349 -9.80 -6.91 -2.07
C ASP A 349 -9.18 -7.43 -3.39
N THR A 350 -8.45 -8.55 -3.29
CA THR A 350 -7.82 -9.21 -4.42
C THR A 350 -8.30 -10.64 -4.55
N VAL A 351 -8.35 -11.13 -5.77
CA VAL A 351 -8.62 -12.53 -6.12
C VAL A 351 -7.34 -13.20 -6.60
N PHE A 352 -7.09 -14.40 -6.09
CA PHE A 352 -5.97 -15.24 -6.50
C PHE A 352 -6.46 -16.30 -7.47
N CYS A 353 -5.84 -16.36 -8.65
CA CYS A 353 -6.14 -17.35 -9.67
C CYS A 353 -4.85 -17.98 -10.19
N PHE A 354 -4.95 -19.07 -10.92
CA PHE A 354 -3.81 -19.88 -11.32
C PHE A 354 -3.69 -19.93 -12.84
N THR A 355 -2.46 -19.92 -13.34
CA THR A 355 -2.19 -20.32 -14.73
C THR A 355 -2.38 -21.83 -14.89
N PRO A 356 -2.49 -22.37 -16.11
CA PRO A 356 -2.50 -23.80 -16.33
C PRO A 356 -1.26 -24.53 -15.79
N THR A 357 -0.12 -23.83 -15.69
CA THR A 357 1.15 -24.32 -15.13
C THR A 357 1.21 -24.29 -13.62
N GLY A 358 0.22 -23.66 -12.95
CA GLY A 358 0.14 -23.56 -11.49
C GLY A 358 0.70 -22.25 -10.90
N ASP A 359 1.15 -21.31 -11.76
CA ASP A 359 1.63 -20.02 -11.26
C ASP A 359 0.48 -19.17 -10.73
N VAL A 360 0.66 -18.58 -9.57
CA VAL A 360 -0.34 -17.72 -8.94
C VAL A 360 -0.34 -16.34 -9.56
N LYS A 361 -1.53 -15.85 -9.91
CA LYS A 361 -1.76 -14.45 -10.32
C LYS A 361 -2.70 -13.77 -9.32
N ASN A 362 -2.34 -12.57 -8.94
CA ASN A 362 -3.11 -11.72 -8.04
C ASN A 362 -3.77 -10.61 -8.85
N LEU A 363 -5.10 -10.54 -8.81
CA LEU A 363 -5.89 -9.57 -9.57
C LEU A 363 -6.86 -8.84 -8.64
N PRO A 364 -7.30 -7.61 -9.00
CA PRO A 364 -8.38 -6.94 -8.29
C PRO A 364 -9.67 -7.78 -8.27
N THR A 365 -10.42 -7.72 -7.18
CA THR A 365 -11.75 -8.36 -7.11
C THR A 365 -12.67 -7.81 -8.20
N GLY A 366 -13.37 -8.71 -8.88
CA GLY A 366 -14.19 -8.38 -10.04
C GLY A 366 -13.44 -8.40 -11.37
N SER A 367 -12.17 -8.80 -11.39
CA SER A 367 -11.38 -8.99 -12.61
C SER A 367 -11.94 -10.11 -13.48
N THR A 368 -11.68 -9.98 -14.76
CA THR A 368 -12.16 -10.86 -15.82
C THR A 368 -11.00 -11.62 -16.49
N PRO A 369 -11.26 -12.63 -17.34
CA PRO A 369 -10.22 -13.29 -18.12
C PRO A 369 -9.37 -12.33 -18.96
N ILE A 370 -9.90 -11.16 -19.35
CA ILE A 370 -9.14 -10.14 -20.06
C ILE A 370 -8.06 -9.55 -19.13
N ASP A 371 -8.43 -9.19 -17.90
CA ASP A 371 -7.47 -8.71 -16.87
C ASP A 371 -6.37 -9.74 -16.66
N PHE A 372 -6.74 -11.03 -16.56
CA PHE A 372 -5.80 -12.12 -16.40
C PHE A 372 -4.83 -12.22 -17.59
N ALA A 373 -5.33 -12.13 -18.82
CA ALA A 373 -4.51 -12.19 -20.03
C ALA A 373 -3.45 -11.08 -20.06
N TYR A 374 -3.84 -9.85 -19.72
CA TYR A 374 -2.91 -8.72 -19.64
C TYR A 374 -1.96 -8.80 -18.44
N SER A 375 -2.32 -9.51 -17.37
CA SER A 375 -1.43 -9.77 -16.23
C SER A 375 -0.31 -10.76 -16.57
N ILE A 376 -0.48 -11.59 -17.60
CA ILE A 376 0.56 -12.49 -18.11
C ILE A 376 1.53 -11.69 -18.99
N HIS A 377 1.01 -11.14 -20.08
CA HIS A 377 1.78 -10.33 -21.04
C HIS A 377 0.83 -9.58 -21.99
N SER A 378 1.20 -8.36 -22.41
CA SER A 378 0.40 -7.57 -23.34
C SER A 378 0.13 -8.30 -24.66
N ALA A 379 1.11 -9.05 -25.19
CA ALA A 379 0.91 -9.85 -26.40
C ALA A 379 -0.13 -10.96 -26.23
N VAL A 380 -0.29 -11.52 -25.04
CA VAL A 380 -1.32 -12.52 -24.72
C VAL A 380 -2.70 -11.84 -24.70
N GLY A 381 -2.81 -10.69 -24.03
CA GLY A 381 -4.02 -9.89 -24.00
C GLY A 381 -4.46 -9.44 -25.40
N ASN A 382 -3.55 -8.89 -26.20
CA ASN A 382 -3.85 -8.40 -27.55
C ASN A 382 -4.28 -9.53 -28.52
N LYS A 383 -3.83 -10.76 -28.28
CA LYS A 383 -4.18 -11.93 -29.13
C LYS A 383 -5.31 -12.80 -28.57
N MET A 384 -5.88 -12.42 -27.44
CA MET A 384 -6.94 -13.17 -26.79
C MET A 384 -8.21 -13.22 -27.66
N ILE A 385 -8.77 -14.42 -27.81
CA ILE A 385 -10.05 -14.67 -28.46
C ILE A 385 -11.09 -15.31 -27.54
N GLY A 386 -10.66 -15.81 -26.37
CA GLY A 386 -11.53 -16.44 -25.37
C GLY A 386 -10.74 -16.95 -24.18
N ALA A 387 -11.43 -17.55 -23.23
CA ALA A 387 -10.82 -18.15 -22.05
C ALA A 387 -11.56 -19.40 -21.59
N LYS A 388 -10.82 -20.28 -20.88
CA LYS A 388 -11.40 -21.36 -20.10
C LYS A 388 -11.09 -21.12 -18.63
N VAL A 389 -12.06 -21.38 -17.78
CA VAL A 389 -11.92 -21.39 -16.32
C VAL A 389 -12.24 -22.79 -15.83
N ASN A 390 -11.30 -23.38 -15.07
CA ASN A 390 -11.42 -24.75 -14.56
C ASN A 390 -11.73 -25.77 -15.66
N GLY A 391 -11.16 -25.57 -16.86
CA GLY A 391 -11.33 -26.43 -18.02
C GLY A 391 -12.60 -26.18 -18.85
N LYS A 392 -13.49 -25.27 -18.43
CA LYS A 392 -14.73 -24.92 -19.15
C LYS A 392 -14.60 -23.58 -19.84
N LEU A 393 -15.10 -23.47 -21.07
CA LEU A 393 -15.17 -22.21 -21.80
C LEU A 393 -16.11 -21.25 -21.07
N VAL A 394 -15.67 -20.01 -20.87
CA VAL A 394 -16.46 -18.96 -20.19
C VAL A 394 -16.56 -17.71 -21.04
N PRO A 395 -17.58 -16.86 -20.82
CA PRO A 395 -17.65 -15.53 -21.41
C PRO A 395 -16.44 -14.67 -21.02
N ILE A 396 -16.09 -13.68 -21.82
CA ILE A 396 -14.94 -12.79 -21.57
C ILE A 396 -15.16 -11.85 -20.36
N ASP A 397 -16.41 -11.62 -19.96
CA ASP A 397 -16.85 -10.84 -18.82
C ASP A 397 -17.09 -11.69 -17.55
N TYR A 398 -16.72 -12.98 -17.58
CA TYR A 398 -16.76 -13.85 -16.40
C TYR A 398 -15.95 -13.22 -15.26
N ILE A 399 -16.52 -13.18 -14.05
CA ILE A 399 -15.84 -12.66 -12.86
C ILE A 399 -15.04 -13.78 -12.20
N ILE A 400 -13.72 -13.67 -12.25
CA ILE A 400 -12.77 -14.64 -11.70
C ILE A 400 -12.96 -14.75 -10.19
N GLN A 401 -13.01 -15.99 -9.69
CA GLN A 401 -13.13 -16.33 -8.28
C GLN A 401 -11.78 -16.81 -7.71
N ASN A 402 -11.64 -16.74 -6.38
CA ASN A 402 -10.47 -17.30 -5.71
C ASN A 402 -10.31 -18.79 -6.01
N GLY A 403 -9.12 -19.18 -6.44
CA GLY A 403 -8.81 -20.58 -6.76
C GLY A 403 -9.09 -20.98 -8.22
N ASP A 404 -9.65 -20.08 -9.05
CA ASP A 404 -9.89 -20.38 -10.45
C ASP A 404 -8.59 -20.61 -11.21
N ARG A 405 -8.56 -21.68 -12.02
CA ARG A 405 -7.50 -21.94 -13.00
C ARG A 405 -7.92 -21.40 -14.35
N VAL A 406 -7.24 -20.35 -14.80
CA VAL A 406 -7.60 -19.59 -16.01
C VAL A 406 -6.62 -19.92 -17.14
N GLU A 407 -7.16 -20.36 -18.28
CA GLU A 407 -6.44 -20.61 -19.51
C GLU A 407 -6.90 -19.61 -20.58
N VAL A 408 -5.97 -18.81 -21.11
CA VAL A 408 -6.26 -17.83 -22.16
C VAL A 408 -6.12 -18.48 -23.52
N ILE A 409 -7.15 -18.35 -24.35
CA ILE A 409 -7.14 -18.83 -25.73
C ILE A 409 -6.72 -17.66 -26.63
N THR A 410 -5.63 -17.83 -27.37
CA THR A 410 -5.08 -16.80 -28.27
C THR A 410 -5.13 -17.24 -29.71
N SER A 411 -5.19 -16.27 -30.67
CA SER A 411 -5.10 -16.50 -32.10
C SER A 411 -4.09 -15.55 -32.71
N GLN A 412 -3.30 -16.05 -33.65
CA GLN A 412 -2.40 -15.22 -34.47
C GLN A 412 -3.17 -14.26 -35.40
N ASN A 413 -4.41 -14.60 -35.74
CA ASN A 413 -5.28 -13.80 -36.60
C ASN A 413 -6.17 -12.82 -35.82
N SER A 414 -5.92 -12.66 -34.52
CA SER A 414 -6.65 -11.66 -33.71
C SER A 414 -6.37 -10.26 -34.23
N LYS A 415 -7.43 -9.45 -34.37
CA LYS A 415 -7.34 -8.04 -34.76
C LYS A 415 -6.99 -7.10 -33.62
N GLY A 416 -6.60 -7.66 -32.47
CA GLY A 416 -6.32 -6.90 -31.23
C GLY A 416 -7.54 -6.80 -30.30
N PRO A 417 -7.44 -6.00 -29.22
CA PRO A 417 -8.50 -5.84 -28.24
C PRO A 417 -9.70 -5.05 -28.82
N SER A 418 -10.91 -5.38 -28.36
CA SER A 418 -12.10 -4.57 -28.62
C SER A 418 -12.14 -3.35 -27.70
N ARG A 419 -12.71 -2.21 -28.17
CA ARG A 419 -12.95 -1.03 -27.32
C ARG A 419 -13.91 -1.31 -26.17
N ASP A 420 -14.86 -2.24 -26.38
CA ASP A 420 -15.82 -2.65 -25.33
C ASP A 420 -15.12 -3.31 -24.13
N TRP A 421 -13.92 -3.85 -24.31
CA TRP A 421 -13.15 -4.42 -23.22
C TRP A 421 -12.79 -3.40 -22.13
N LEU A 422 -12.66 -2.11 -22.49
CA LEU A 422 -12.40 -1.03 -21.53
C LEU A 422 -13.52 -0.89 -20.47
N ASN A 423 -14.76 -1.27 -20.83
CA ASN A 423 -15.91 -1.26 -19.93
C ASN A 423 -15.96 -2.50 -19.01
N ILE A 424 -15.30 -3.59 -19.43
CA ILE A 424 -15.33 -4.90 -18.77
C ILE A 424 -14.17 -5.02 -17.77
N VAL A 425 -12.97 -4.63 -18.18
CA VAL A 425 -11.75 -4.81 -17.38
C VAL A 425 -11.75 -3.96 -16.10
N LYS A 426 -11.18 -4.52 -15.03
CA LYS A 426 -11.04 -3.89 -13.73
C LYS A 426 -9.63 -3.41 -13.47
N SER A 427 -8.60 -4.16 -13.92
CA SER A 427 -7.22 -3.81 -13.66
C SER A 427 -6.78 -2.59 -14.47
N THR A 428 -6.07 -1.70 -13.80
CA THR A 428 -5.44 -0.51 -14.42
C THR A 428 -4.44 -0.93 -15.50
N GLN A 429 -3.75 -2.05 -15.29
CA GLN A 429 -2.80 -2.62 -16.25
C GLN A 429 -3.48 -2.98 -17.57
N ALA A 430 -4.61 -3.69 -17.52
CA ALA A 430 -5.36 -4.06 -18.74
C ALA A 430 -5.88 -2.81 -19.46
N LYS A 431 -6.50 -1.86 -18.73
CA LYS A 431 -6.99 -0.59 -19.31
C LYS A 431 -5.89 0.15 -20.07
N ASN A 432 -4.73 0.29 -19.45
CA ASN A 432 -3.59 1.00 -20.03
C ASN A 432 -3.05 0.31 -21.28
N LYS A 433 -2.86 -1.01 -21.23
CA LYS A 433 -2.35 -1.76 -22.37
C LYS A 433 -3.32 -1.78 -23.55
N ILE A 434 -4.63 -1.82 -23.29
CA ILE A 434 -5.67 -1.67 -24.33
C ILE A 434 -5.62 -0.27 -24.93
N ASN A 435 -5.57 0.79 -24.11
CA ASN A 435 -5.47 2.18 -24.62
C ASN A 435 -4.17 2.40 -25.40
N GLN A 436 -3.04 1.86 -24.94
CA GLN A 436 -1.75 1.94 -25.64
C GLN A 436 -1.82 1.28 -27.02
N TRP A 437 -2.48 0.12 -27.11
CA TRP A 437 -2.69 -0.56 -28.38
C TRP A 437 -3.49 0.30 -29.38
N PHE A 438 -4.62 0.87 -28.95
CA PHE A 438 -5.43 1.75 -29.81
C PHE A 438 -4.68 3.01 -30.25
N ARG A 439 -3.83 3.59 -29.39
CA ARG A 439 -3.01 4.75 -29.76
C ARG A 439 -1.95 4.40 -30.80
N SER A 440 -1.36 3.20 -30.74
CA SER A 440 -0.38 2.75 -31.74
C SER A 440 -1.03 2.50 -33.09
N GLU A 441 -2.20 1.88 -33.13
CA GLU A 441 -3.00 1.66 -34.33
C GLU A 441 -3.41 2.97 -35.03
N LEU A 442 -3.98 3.92 -34.25
CA LEU A 442 -4.33 5.24 -34.79
C LEU A 442 -3.12 6.01 -35.33
N LYS A 443 -1.94 5.83 -34.73
CA LYS A 443 -0.71 6.45 -35.22
C LYS A 443 -0.26 5.84 -36.53
N GLU A 444 -0.38 4.52 -36.70
CA GLU A 444 -0.07 3.82 -37.97
C GLU A 444 -1.07 4.19 -39.07
N GLU A 445 -2.38 4.25 -38.78
CA GLU A 445 -3.40 4.71 -39.70
C GLU A 445 -3.14 6.15 -40.17
N ASN A 446 -2.83 7.08 -39.24
CA ASN A 446 -2.53 8.47 -39.60
C ASN A 446 -1.23 8.62 -40.39
N ILE A 447 -0.22 7.77 -40.16
CA ILE A 447 1.01 7.75 -40.92
C ILE A 447 0.75 7.23 -42.37
N THR A 448 -0.13 6.26 -42.50
CA THR A 448 -0.51 5.68 -43.79
C THR A 448 -1.29 6.70 -44.63
N HIS A 449 -2.32 7.34 -44.03
CA HIS A 449 -3.10 8.41 -44.70
C HIS A 449 -2.31 9.69 -44.98
N GLY A 450 -1.26 9.98 -44.19
CA GLY A 450 -0.39 11.15 -44.45
C GLY A 450 0.70 10.93 -45.49
N LYS A 451 0.85 9.70 -46.01
CA LYS A 451 1.75 9.34 -47.11
C LYS A 451 1.04 9.22 -48.47
N GLU A 452 -0.29 9.12 -48.49
CA GLU A 452 -1.15 9.29 -49.63
C GLU A 452 -1.47 10.77 -49.90
#